data_59f4b18b7958c6a8848326608d5d1fb2
#
_entry.id   59f4b18b7958c6a8848326608d5d1fb2
#
_cell.length_a   1.000
_cell.length_b   1.000
_cell.length_c   1.000
_cell.angle_alpha   90.00
_cell.angle_beta   90.00
_cell.angle_gamma   90.00
#
_symmetry.space_group_name_H-M   'P 1'
#
loop_
_entity.id
_entity.type
_entity.pdbx_description
1 polymer ?
#
loop_
_entity_poly.entity_id
_entity_poly.type
_entity_poly.pdbx_seq_one_letter_code
_entity_poly.pdbx_strand_id
1 'polypeptide(L)'
;MDIVVIAERSVLLTLEGLRAKLLTAEVKSAPVHKITHISMETDVLAENRHLAEHNQQKLHGSSVRSVDVMGTTGAGKTALIIKLSKMLMARGLRVAAIAGDVTGQDDYDRFEAAGVKAFNLNTGKECHLDANLLDKALDGIDLMEMDFLFVENVGNLVCPADFPLGTDKRVVVISVTEGDDMVRKHPMIFQEADVAVINKMDLAEYMGIDVARVKADYRKLSGGRELIPVSERTGEGLEALVDALL
;
A
#
# COMPACT_ATOMS: atom_id res chain seq x y z
N MET A 1 -31.33 -6.18 33.43
CA MET A 1 -32.68 -5.60 33.20
C MET A 1 -32.76 -5.37 31.70
N ASP A 2 -33.00 -6.48 30.98
CA ASP A 2 -32.93 -6.51 29.51
C ASP A 2 -34.34 -6.40 28.96
N ILE A 3 -34.59 -5.31 28.24
CA ILE A 3 -35.85 -5.03 27.56
C ILE A 3 -35.76 -5.61 26.14
N VAL A 4 -36.48 -6.68 25.88
CA VAL A 4 -36.74 -7.17 24.52
C VAL A 4 -38.04 -6.54 24.04
N VAL A 5 -37.97 -5.66 23.05
CA VAL A 5 -39.12 -5.08 22.38
C VAL A 5 -39.56 -6.03 21.25
N ILE A 6 -40.69 -6.69 21.41
CA ILE A 6 -41.41 -7.39 20.32
C ILE A 6 -42.64 -6.58 20.01
N ALA A 7 -42.70 -6.01 18.83
CA ALA A 7 -43.88 -5.31 18.31
C ALA A 7 -44.89 -6.31 17.77
N GLU A 8 -46.16 -6.03 18.13
CA GLU A 8 -47.44 -6.46 17.58
C GLU A 8 -48.01 -7.85 17.92
N ARG A 9 -49.06 -7.75 18.66
CA ARG A 9 -50.26 -8.49 18.99
C ARG A 9 -50.32 -8.99 20.41
N SER A 10 -51.21 -8.30 21.13
CA SER A 10 -51.63 -8.54 22.50
C SER A 10 -51.99 -9.98 22.78
N VAL A 11 -51.12 -10.68 23.52
CA VAL A 11 -51.51 -11.81 24.35
C VAL A 11 -50.69 -11.70 25.63
N LEU A 12 -51.37 -11.35 26.73
CA LEU A 12 -50.80 -11.43 28.08
C LEU A 12 -50.58 -12.92 28.41
N LEU A 13 -49.37 -13.41 28.24
CA LEU A 13 -48.92 -14.69 28.79
C LEU A 13 -48.15 -14.43 30.07
N THR A 14 -48.61 -14.98 31.18
CA THR A 14 -47.87 -14.93 32.45
C THR A 14 -46.52 -15.63 32.32
N LEU A 15 -45.51 -15.17 33.05
CA LEU A 15 -44.12 -15.69 33.05
C LEU A 15 -44.04 -17.22 33.24
N GLU A 16 -45.02 -17.84 33.92
CA GLU A 16 -45.10 -19.30 34.08
C GLU A 16 -45.51 -20.03 32.79
N GLY A 17 -46.38 -19.46 31.99
CA GLY A 17 -46.80 -20.04 30.70
C GLY A 17 -45.66 -20.00 29.64
N LEU A 18 -44.78 -19.01 29.72
CA LEU A 18 -43.60 -18.92 28.86
C LEU A 18 -42.50 -19.94 29.22
N ARG A 19 -42.32 -20.22 30.53
CA ARG A 19 -41.35 -21.26 30.97
C ARG A 19 -41.76 -22.66 30.56
N ALA A 20 -43.06 -22.97 30.66
CA ALA A 20 -43.56 -24.29 30.26
C ALA A 20 -43.46 -24.57 28.75
N LYS A 21 -43.61 -23.52 27.91
CA LYS A 21 -43.47 -23.66 26.45
C LYS A 21 -42.02 -23.73 25.97
N LEU A 22 -41.08 -23.14 26.73
CA LEU A 22 -39.62 -23.21 26.41
C LEU A 22 -39.04 -24.59 26.75
N LEU A 23 -39.61 -25.33 27.68
CA LEU A 23 -39.12 -26.66 28.10
C LEU A 23 -39.60 -27.80 27.18
N THR A 24 -40.58 -27.57 26.28
CA THR A 24 -41.11 -28.57 25.34
C THR A 24 -40.83 -28.25 23.88
N ALA A 25 -40.17 -27.13 23.56
CA ALA A 25 -39.77 -26.85 22.19
C ALA A 25 -38.49 -27.67 21.89
N GLU A 26 -38.64 -28.75 21.15
CA GLU A 26 -37.51 -29.34 20.45
C GLU A 26 -36.89 -28.22 19.59
N VAL A 27 -35.68 -27.80 19.95
CA VAL A 27 -34.86 -26.94 19.11
C VAL A 27 -34.48 -27.77 17.90
N LYS A 28 -35.31 -27.75 16.85
CA LYS A 28 -34.84 -28.18 15.53
C LYS A 28 -33.69 -27.28 15.20
N SER A 29 -32.46 -27.81 15.22
CA SER A 29 -31.29 -27.14 14.76
C SER A 29 -31.54 -26.60 13.35
N ALA A 30 -31.67 -25.29 13.22
CA ALA A 30 -31.66 -24.66 11.91
C ALA A 30 -30.35 -25.08 11.22
N PRO A 31 -30.38 -25.40 9.92
CA PRO A 31 -29.16 -25.73 9.21
C PRO A 31 -28.21 -24.57 9.43
N VAL A 32 -27.03 -24.87 10.00
CA VAL A 32 -25.95 -23.90 10.10
C VAL A 32 -25.57 -23.59 8.65
N HIS A 33 -26.05 -22.47 8.15
CA HIS A 33 -25.53 -21.94 6.89
C HIS A 33 -24.06 -21.72 7.11
N LYS A 34 -23.24 -22.60 6.54
CA LYS A 34 -21.82 -22.38 6.38
C LYS A 34 -21.69 -21.05 5.66
N ILE A 35 -21.31 -20.02 6.41
CA ILE A 35 -21.04 -18.70 5.83
C ILE A 35 -19.78 -18.86 4.99
N THR A 36 -19.96 -18.92 3.68
CA THR A 36 -18.89 -19.00 2.67
C THR A 36 -18.29 -17.60 2.43
N HIS A 37 -17.93 -16.86 3.49
CA HIS A 37 -17.26 -15.55 3.33
C HIS A 37 -15.76 -15.66 3.04
N ILE A 38 -15.15 -16.84 3.15
CA ILE A 38 -13.71 -17.04 2.93
C ILE A 38 -13.35 -17.10 1.44
N SER A 39 -14.29 -17.41 0.54
CA SER A 39 -14.00 -17.59 -0.89
C SER A 39 -13.79 -16.25 -1.63
N MET A 40 -14.49 -15.18 -1.28
CA MET A 40 -14.46 -13.93 -2.04
C MET A 40 -13.15 -13.14 -1.85
N GLU A 41 -12.64 -13.01 -0.63
CA GLU A 41 -11.33 -12.34 -0.41
C GLU A 41 -10.18 -13.13 -1.05
N THR A 42 -10.20 -14.45 -0.95
CA THR A 42 -9.19 -15.31 -1.56
C THR A 42 -9.21 -15.20 -3.08
N ASP A 43 -10.39 -15.09 -3.69
CA ASP A 43 -10.53 -14.95 -5.13
C ASP A 43 -10.04 -13.58 -5.62
N VAL A 44 -10.33 -12.49 -4.90
CA VAL A 44 -9.86 -11.13 -5.26
C VAL A 44 -8.34 -11.03 -5.20
N LEU A 45 -7.71 -11.56 -4.15
CA LEU A 45 -6.26 -11.53 -4.01
C LEU A 45 -5.56 -12.44 -5.04
N ALA A 46 -6.19 -13.57 -5.41
CA ALA A 46 -5.68 -14.45 -6.45
C ALA A 46 -5.75 -13.78 -7.84
N GLU A 47 -6.86 -13.13 -8.15
CA GLU A 47 -7.04 -12.37 -9.38
C GLU A 47 -6.05 -11.21 -9.48
N ASN A 48 -5.86 -10.45 -8.38
CA ASN A 48 -4.87 -9.38 -8.35
C ASN A 48 -3.45 -9.90 -8.63
N ARG A 49 -3.07 -11.06 -8.06
CA ARG A 49 -1.75 -11.66 -8.33
C ARG A 49 -1.58 -12.06 -9.78
N HIS A 50 -2.60 -12.65 -10.38
CA HIS A 50 -2.57 -13.00 -11.80
C HIS A 50 -2.40 -11.77 -12.71
N LEU A 51 -3.11 -10.67 -12.40
CA LEU A 51 -2.96 -9.40 -13.11
C LEU A 51 -1.58 -8.76 -12.84
N ALA A 52 -1.05 -8.88 -11.64
CA ALA A 52 0.31 -8.42 -11.33
C ALA A 52 1.37 -9.16 -12.17
N GLU A 53 1.24 -10.48 -12.33
CA GLU A 53 2.13 -11.25 -13.21
C GLU A 53 2.03 -10.77 -14.66
N HIS A 54 0.81 -10.44 -15.15
CA HIS A 54 0.59 -9.87 -16.47
C HIS A 54 1.26 -8.50 -16.63
N ASN A 55 1.10 -7.61 -15.66
CA ASN A 55 1.77 -6.31 -15.65
C ASN A 55 3.29 -6.45 -15.70
N GLN A 56 3.85 -7.37 -14.93
CA GLN A 56 5.29 -7.64 -14.91
C GLN A 56 5.77 -8.09 -16.30
N GLN A 57 5.01 -8.96 -16.97
CA GLN A 57 5.33 -9.40 -18.33
C GLN A 57 5.30 -8.25 -19.35
N LYS A 58 4.32 -7.33 -19.25
CA LYS A 58 4.24 -6.12 -20.09
C LYS A 58 5.48 -5.24 -19.93
N LEU A 59 5.83 -4.94 -18.66
CA LEU A 59 6.96 -4.09 -18.31
C LEU A 59 8.30 -4.72 -18.77
N HIS A 60 8.51 -6.00 -18.47
CA HIS A 60 9.70 -6.74 -18.91
C HIS A 60 9.79 -6.86 -20.44
N GLY A 61 8.66 -7.12 -21.11
CA GLY A 61 8.59 -7.20 -22.57
C GLY A 61 9.00 -5.90 -23.26
N SER A 62 8.81 -4.77 -22.58
CA SER A 62 9.22 -3.43 -23.03
C SER A 62 10.58 -2.99 -22.45
N SER A 63 11.26 -3.84 -21.67
CA SER A 63 12.53 -3.55 -21.00
C SER A 63 12.45 -2.34 -20.05
N VAL A 64 11.29 -2.08 -19.47
CA VAL A 64 11.06 -1.02 -18.48
C VAL A 64 11.31 -1.57 -17.08
N ARG A 65 12.21 -0.95 -16.33
CA ARG A 65 12.33 -1.20 -14.89
C ARG A 65 11.27 -0.44 -14.14
N SER A 66 10.70 -1.04 -13.13
CA SER A 66 9.53 -0.49 -12.43
C SER A 66 9.61 -0.62 -10.92
N VAL A 67 9.10 0.39 -10.22
CA VAL A 67 9.13 0.46 -8.76
C VAL A 67 7.79 0.94 -8.23
N ASP A 68 7.15 0.14 -7.37
CA ASP A 68 6.00 0.55 -6.56
C ASP A 68 6.49 1.24 -5.27
N VAL A 69 6.12 2.51 -5.09
CA VAL A 69 6.51 3.33 -3.94
C VAL A 69 5.33 3.48 -3.00
N MET A 70 5.33 2.69 -1.95
CA MET A 70 4.32 2.65 -0.89
C MET A 70 4.74 3.51 0.30
N GLY A 71 3.80 3.87 1.14
CA GLY A 71 4.09 4.65 2.37
C GLY A 71 2.92 5.53 2.76
N THR A 72 2.98 6.14 3.93
CA THR A 72 1.92 7.02 4.44
C THR A 72 1.79 8.31 3.63
N THR A 73 0.64 8.96 3.77
CA THR A 73 0.49 10.35 3.35
C THR A 73 1.46 11.22 4.16
N GLY A 74 2.24 12.05 3.45
CA GLY A 74 3.23 12.90 4.11
C GLY A 74 4.60 12.26 4.36
N ALA A 75 4.83 10.97 4.08
CA ALA A 75 6.15 10.35 4.15
C ALA A 75 7.18 10.95 3.17
N GLY A 76 6.69 11.66 2.15
CA GLY A 76 7.54 12.33 1.14
C GLY A 76 7.77 11.52 -0.12
N LYS A 77 6.88 10.57 -0.44
CA LYS A 77 6.98 9.71 -1.64
C LYS A 77 7.18 10.53 -2.92
N THR A 78 6.28 11.46 -3.23
CA THR A 78 6.34 12.30 -4.42
C THR A 78 7.65 13.07 -4.53
N ALA A 79 8.08 13.73 -3.44
CA ALA A 79 9.34 14.49 -3.41
C ALA A 79 10.56 13.58 -3.62
N LEU A 80 10.54 12.38 -3.02
CA LEU A 80 11.59 11.38 -3.18
C LEU A 80 11.64 10.87 -4.62
N ILE A 81 10.51 10.50 -5.22
CA ILE A 81 10.43 10.06 -6.62
C ILE A 81 10.96 11.14 -7.56
N ILE A 82 10.61 12.42 -7.36
CA ILE A 82 11.13 13.53 -8.16
C ILE A 82 12.67 13.60 -8.10
N LYS A 83 13.24 13.45 -6.90
CA LYS A 83 14.70 13.48 -6.74
C LYS A 83 15.37 12.29 -7.43
N LEU A 84 14.85 11.08 -7.20
CA LEU A 84 15.37 9.85 -7.82
C LEU A 84 15.23 9.91 -9.35
N SER A 85 14.09 10.40 -9.86
CA SER A 85 13.87 10.58 -11.30
C SER A 85 14.93 11.50 -11.92
N LYS A 86 15.22 12.64 -11.29
CA LYS A 86 16.28 13.56 -11.77
C LYS A 86 17.65 12.92 -11.76
N MET A 87 17.97 12.12 -10.75
CA MET A 87 19.24 11.39 -10.68
C MET A 87 19.35 10.33 -11.77
N LEU A 88 18.29 9.56 -12.02
CA LEU A 88 18.23 8.56 -13.09
C LEU A 88 18.30 9.21 -14.48
N MET A 89 17.58 10.32 -14.69
CA MET A 89 17.63 11.11 -15.93
C MET A 89 19.04 11.67 -16.18
N ALA A 90 19.76 12.12 -15.15
CA ALA A 90 21.15 12.55 -15.24
C ALA A 90 22.11 11.39 -15.62
N ARG A 91 21.71 10.13 -15.35
CA ARG A 91 22.41 8.92 -15.81
C ARG A 91 21.99 8.48 -17.23
N GLY A 92 21.16 9.26 -17.91
CA GLY A 92 20.72 9.03 -19.31
C GLY A 92 19.48 8.14 -19.45
N LEU A 93 18.77 7.80 -18.37
CA LEU A 93 17.55 7.01 -18.43
C LEU A 93 16.34 7.91 -18.73
N ARG A 94 15.40 7.40 -19.50
CA ARG A 94 14.08 8.01 -19.70
C ARG A 94 13.17 7.55 -18.56
N VAL A 95 12.74 8.47 -17.72
CA VAL A 95 11.97 8.16 -16.50
C VAL A 95 10.57 8.71 -16.61
N ALA A 96 9.60 7.91 -16.19
CA ALA A 96 8.21 8.33 -16.00
C ALA A 96 7.69 7.96 -14.62
N ALA A 97 6.60 8.60 -14.21
CA ALA A 97 5.91 8.32 -12.96
C ALA A 97 4.39 8.17 -13.17
N ILE A 98 3.77 7.25 -12.44
CA ILE A 98 2.33 7.18 -12.25
C ILE A 98 2.03 7.76 -10.87
N ALA A 99 1.19 8.79 -10.80
CA ALA A 99 0.68 9.36 -9.56
C ALA A 99 -0.61 8.65 -9.17
N GLY A 100 -0.56 7.79 -8.16
CA GLY A 100 -1.72 7.11 -7.59
C GLY A 100 -2.37 7.94 -6.51
N ASP A 101 -3.61 8.38 -6.73
CA ASP A 101 -4.38 9.14 -5.74
C ASP A 101 -5.84 8.64 -5.69
N VAL A 102 -6.57 9.01 -4.65
CA VAL A 102 -8.00 8.68 -4.54
C VAL A 102 -8.81 9.47 -5.56
N THR A 103 -8.63 10.80 -5.61
CA THR A 103 -9.38 11.71 -6.50
C THR A 103 -8.58 12.94 -6.94
N GLY A 104 -7.35 13.12 -6.44
CA GLY A 104 -6.53 14.29 -6.67
C GLY A 104 -5.70 14.21 -7.96
N GLN A 105 -5.00 15.30 -8.21
CA GLN A 105 -3.93 15.36 -9.21
C GLN A 105 -2.72 16.19 -8.73
N ASP A 106 -2.66 16.51 -7.43
CA ASP A 106 -1.61 17.34 -6.88
C ASP A 106 -0.22 16.73 -7.07
N ASP A 107 -0.09 15.41 -6.90
CA ASP A 107 1.18 14.71 -7.10
C ASP A 107 1.55 14.62 -8.59
N TYR A 108 0.57 14.42 -9.47
CA TYR A 108 0.77 14.52 -10.91
C TYR A 108 1.30 15.91 -11.32
N ASP A 109 0.66 16.99 -10.85
CA ASP A 109 1.07 18.35 -11.15
C ASP A 109 2.49 18.65 -10.64
N ARG A 110 2.87 18.09 -9.50
CA ARG A 110 4.23 18.20 -8.94
C ARG A 110 5.28 17.47 -9.79
N PHE A 111 4.96 16.30 -10.33
CA PHE A 111 5.84 15.59 -11.27
C PHE A 111 6.06 16.39 -12.53
N GLU A 112 4.97 16.86 -13.16
CA GLU A 112 5.03 17.69 -14.39
C GLU A 112 5.84 18.98 -14.16
N ALA A 113 5.54 19.71 -13.06
CA ALA A 113 6.29 20.91 -12.69
C ALA A 113 7.79 20.65 -12.44
N ALA A 114 8.15 19.43 -12.04
CA ALA A 114 9.55 19.02 -11.85
C ALA A 114 10.23 18.54 -13.15
N GLY A 115 9.49 18.44 -14.27
CA GLY A 115 9.97 17.94 -15.56
C GLY A 115 10.07 16.41 -15.61
N VAL A 116 9.29 15.71 -14.80
CA VAL A 116 9.16 14.24 -14.85
C VAL A 116 7.88 13.93 -15.62
N LYS A 117 7.99 13.15 -16.71
CA LYS A 117 6.81 12.67 -17.45
C LYS A 117 5.90 11.90 -16.50
N ALA A 118 4.64 12.30 -16.40
CA ALA A 118 3.73 11.69 -15.42
C ALA A 118 2.39 11.29 -16.01
N PHE A 119 1.72 10.36 -15.32
CA PHE A 119 0.36 9.90 -15.61
C PHE A 119 -0.44 9.91 -14.31
N ASN A 120 -1.66 10.44 -14.33
CA ASN A 120 -2.54 10.46 -13.18
C ASN A 120 -3.43 9.21 -13.17
N LEU A 121 -3.44 8.48 -12.04
CA LEU A 121 -4.23 7.27 -11.87
C LEU A 121 -5.08 7.35 -10.61
N ASN A 122 -6.36 7.68 -10.77
CA ASN A 122 -7.29 7.85 -9.66
C ASN A 122 -8.01 6.53 -9.34
N THR A 123 -7.97 6.13 -8.06
CA THR A 123 -8.65 4.94 -7.57
C THR A 123 -10.15 5.16 -7.33
N GLY A 124 -10.60 6.41 -7.22
CA GLY A 124 -11.97 6.82 -6.98
C GLY A 124 -12.45 6.62 -5.54
N LYS A 125 -12.28 5.46 -4.95
CA LYS A 125 -12.70 5.14 -3.57
C LYS A 125 -11.73 4.21 -2.84
N GLU A 126 -10.86 3.54 -3.58
CA GLU A 126 -9.93 2.59 -2.99
C GLU A 126 -8.75 3.32 -2.34
N CYS A 127 -8.28 2.79 -1.22
CA CYS A 127 -7.16 3.35 -0.46
C CYS A 127 -5.79 2.82 -0.93
N HIS A 128 -5.73 2.18 -2.10
CA HIS A 128 -4.53 1.62 -2.72
C HIS A 128 -4.74 1.48 -4.22
N LEU A 129 -3.64 1.38 -4.97
CA LEU A 129 -3.65 0.87 -6.33
C LEU A 129 -3.70 -0.66 -6.30
N ASP A 130 -4.42 -1.25 -7.24
CA ASP A 130 -4.40 -2.68 -7.53
C ASP A 130 -3.81 -2.97 -8.91
N ALA A 131 -3.55 -4.25 -9.19
CA ALA A 131 -2.95 -4.64 -10.46
C ALA A 131 -3.85 -4.39 -11.67
N ASN A 132 -5.18 -4.39 -11.51
CA ASN A 132 -6.12 -4.09 -12.58
C ASN A 132 -6.11 -2.60 -12.97
N LEU A 133 -5.98 -1.70 -11.98
CA LEU A 133 -5.83 -0.27 -12.25
C LEU A 133 -4.51 0.01 -12.98
N LEU A 134 -3.42 -0.62 -12.54
CA LEU A 134 -2.13 -0.48 -13.22
C LEU A 134 -2.17 -1.08 -14.63
N ASP A 135 -2.77 -2.25 -14.82
CA ASP A 135 -2.91 -2.89 -16.14
C ASP A 135 -3.58 -1.97 -17.16
N LYS A 136 -4.70 -1.35 -16.78
CA LYS A 136 -5.42 -0.38 -17.61
C LYS A 136 -4.59 0.88 -17.89
N ALA A 137 -3.81 1.35 -16.92
CA ALA A 137 -2.91 2.49 -17.12
C ALA A 137 -1.79 2.14 -18.13
N LEU A 138 -1.19 0.95 -18.01
CA LEU A 138 -0.14 0.49 -18.90
C LEU A 138 -0.63 0.33 -20.35
N ASP A 139 -1.90 -0.04 -20.57
CA ASP A 139 -2.49 -0.11 -21.91
C ASP A 139 -2.59 1.27 -22.60
N GLY A 140 -2.67 2.34 -21.83
CA GLY A 140 -2.73 3.72 -22.32
C GLY A 140 -1.38 4.42 -22.44
N ILE A 141 -0.27 3.76 -22.05
CA ILE A 141 1.07 4.34 -21.99
C ILE A 141 1.98 3.69 -23.03
N ASP A 142 2.71 4.50 -23.79
CA ASP A 142 3.78 3.97 -24.64
C ASP A 142 5.02 3.66 -23.80
N LEU A 143 5.15 2.38 -23.45
CA LEU A 143 6.27 1.87 -22.65
C LEU A 143 7.62 1.95 -23.37
N MET A 144 7.64 2.04 -24.71
CA MET A 144 8.88 2.18 -25.47
C MET A 144 9.54 3.57 -25.32
N GLU A 145 8.81 4.53 -24.74
CA GLU A 145 9.33 5.87 -24.49
C GLU A 145 10.03 6.02 -23.14
N MET A 146 10.12 4.95 -22.33
CA MET A 146 10.73 5.01 -20.99
C MET A 146 11.63 3.79 -20.73
N ASP A 147 12.58 3.98 -19.84
CA ASP A 147 13.48 2.94 -19.35
C ASP A 147 13.19 2.60 -17.88
N PHE A 148 12.56 3.55 -17.16
CA PHE A 148 12.25 3.42 -15.74
C PHE A 148 10.89 4.04 -15.40
N LEU A 149 10.07 3.30 -14.66
CA LEU A 149 8.73 3.71 -14.23
C LEU A 149 8.62 3.66 -12.70
N PHE A 150 8.34 4.81 -12.09
CA PHE A 150 7.86 4.85 -10.72
C PHE A 150 6.33 4.78 -10.69
N VAL A 151 5.78 3.97 -9.80
CA VAL A 151 4.36 3.95 -9.49
C VAL A 151 4.22 4.44 -8.05
N GLU A 152 3.76 5.66 -7.84
CA GLU A 152 3.43 6.16 -6.50
C GLU A 152 2.09 5.59 -6.07
N ASN A 153 2.08 4.81 -5.00
CA ASN A 153 0.86 4.26 -4.43
C ASN A 153 0.15 5.29 -3.54
N VAL A 154 -1.14 5.10 -3.33
CA VAL A 154 -1.93 5.91 -2.40
C VAL A 154 -1.32 5.86 -0.99
N GLY A 155 -1.43 6.95 -0.24
CA GLY A 155 -0.88 7.08 1.11
C GLY A 155 -1.49 6.10 2.12
N ASN A 156 -0.92 4.87 2.23
CA ASN A 156 -1.40 3.79 3.10
C ASN A 156 -0.26 2.80 3.40
N LEU A 157 -0.26 2.19 4.61
CA LEU A 157 0.70 1.15 5.02
C LEU A 157 0.04 -0.21 5.29
N VAL A 158 -1.23 -0.39 4.98
CA VAL A 158 -1.96 -1.64 5.22
C VAL A 158 -2.32 -2.31 3.90
N CYS A 159 -3.26 -1.74 3.16
CA CYS A 159 -3.81 -2.36 1.96
C CYS A 159 -2.77 -2.65 0.86
N PRO A 160 -1.78 -1.78 0.56
CA PRO A 160 -0.81 -2.09 -0.49
C PRO A 160 0.02 -3.35 -0.24
N ALA A 161 0.13 -3.81 1.02
CA ALA A 161 0.86 -5.04 1.33
C ALA A 161 0.28 -6.26 0.61
N ASP A 162 -1.06 -6.35 0.53
CA ASP A 162 -1.78 -7.50 -0.01
C ASP A 162 -2.02 -7.41 -1.53
N PHE A 163 -1.80 -6.23 -2.14
CA PHE A 163 -2.09 -5.95 -3.55
C PHE A 163 -0.82 -5.62 -4.35
N PRO A 164 0.03 -6.62 -4.69
CA PRO A 164 1.17 -6.39 -5.58
C PRO A 164 0.70 -5.89 -6.94
N LEU A 165 1.46 -4.95 -7.52
CA LEU A 165 1.16 -4.34 -8.81
C LEU A 165 1.82 -5.03 -9.99
N GLY A 166 2.85 -5.86 -9.74
CA GLY A 166 3.67 -6.49 -10.78
C GLY A 166 4.88 -5.66 -11.19
N THR A 167 5.32 -4.73 -10.35
CA THR A 167 6.57 -4.00 -10.52
C THR A 167 7.79 -4.86 -10.14
N ASP A 168 8.99 -4.48 -10.61
CA ASP A 168 10.23 -5.20 -10.31
C ASP A 168 10.61 -5.11 -8.84
N LYS A 169 10.36 -3.95 -8.23
CA LYS A 169 10.65 -3.70 -6.82
C LYS A 169 9.50 -2.97 -6.13
N ARG A 170 9.34 -3.29 -4.87
CA ARG A 170 8.41 -2.62 -3.96
C ARG A 170 9.20 -1.88 -2.89
N VAL A 171 9.00 -0.58 -2.78
CA VAL A 171 9.67 0.30 -1.83
C VAL A 171 8.67 0.81 -0.82
N VAL A 172 8.94 0.61 0.47
CA VAL A 172 8.15 1.24 1.53
C VAL A 172 8.90 2.45 2.09
N VAL A 173 8.24 3.60 2.10
CA VAL A 173 8.77 4.87 2.61
C VAL A 173 8.02 5.27 3.87
N ILE A 174 8.76 5.42 4.96
CA ILE A 174 8.30 6.08 6.18
C ILE A 174 9.11 7.35 6.43
N SER A 175 8.65 8.19 7.33
CA SER A 175 9.33 9.43 7.72
C SER A 175 9.65 9.46 9.20
N VAL A 176 10.73 10.10 9.60
CA VAL A 176 11.04 10.36 11.01
C VAL A 176 9.94 11.16 11.72
N THR A 177 9.06 11.85 10.97
CA THR A 177 7.93 12.58 11.55
C THR A 177 6.77 11.70 12.00
N GLU A 178 6.81 10.38 11.72
CA GLU A 178 5.74 9.42 12.01
C GLU A 178 6.00 8.60 13.30
N GLY A 179 7.15 8.80 13.92
CA GLY A 179 7.56 8.06 15.12
C GLY A 179 8.52 6.90 14.83
N ASP A 180 9.00 6.26 15.91
CA ASP A 180 10.00 5.17 15.83
C ASP A 180 9.39 3.76 15.91
N ASP A 181 8.07 3.65 15.86
CA ASP A 181 7.34 2.39 16.04
C ASP A 181 6.61 1.91 14.76
N MET A 182 6.79 2.61 13.64
CA MET A 182 6.10 2.33 12.37
C MET A 182 6.34 0.91 11.85
N VAL A 183 7.57 0.41 11.94
CA VAL A 183 7.90 -0.97 11.52
C VAL A 183 7.13 -2.00 12.36
N ARG A 184 7.02 -1.78 13.67
CA ARG A 184 6.31 -2.69 14.57
C ARG A 184 4.79 -2.63 14.41
N LYS A 185 4.26 -1.46 14.04
CA LYS A 185 2.82 -1.25 13.83
C LYS A 185 2.32 -1.80 12.49
N HIS A 186 3.19 -1.83 11.48
CA HIS A 186 2.83 -2.23 10.12
C HIS A 186 3.76 -3.32 9.57
N PRO A 187 3.91 -4.47 10.24
CA PRO A 187 4.94 -5.45 9.89
C PRO A 187 4.78 -6.02 8.47
N MET A 188 3.55 -6.22 7.99
CA MET A 188 3.27 -6.87 6.72
C MET A 188 3.90 -6.12 5.53
N ILE A 189 3.68 -4.80 5.42
CA ILE A 189 4.19 -4.03 4.30
C ILE A 189 5.72 -4.00 4.25
N PHE A 190 6.38 -4.03 5.43
CA PHE A 190 7.83 -4.10 5.50
C PHE A 190 8.40 -5.49 5.18
N GLN A 191 7.63 -6.56 5.37
CA GLN A 191 8.00 -7.91 4.96
C GLN A 191 7.91 -8.06 3.45
N GLU A 192 6.86 -7.51 2.85
CA GLU A 192 6.56 -7.56 1.42
C GLU A 192 7.41 -6.60 0.58
N ALA A 193 7.97 -5.55 1.17
CA ALA A 193 8.81 -4.59 0.45
C ALA A 193 10.23 -5.15 0.22
N ASP A 194 10.78 -4.92 -0.97
CA ASP A 194 12.17 -5.23 -1.29
C ASP A 194 13.14 -4.26 -0.64
N VAL A 195 12.74 -2.99 -0.58
CA VAL A 195 13.53 -1.89 -0.01
C VAL A 195 12.67 -1.10 0.98
N ALA A 196 13.23 -0.80 2.15
CA ALA A 196 12.60 0.07 3.13
C ALA A 196 13.43 1.34 3.33
N VAL A 197 12.76 2.47 3.37
CA VAL A 197 13.34 3.81 3.45
C VAL A 197 12.78 4.56 4.64
N ILE A 198 13.67 5.19 5.43
CA ILE A 198 13.27 6.21 6.39
C ILE A 198 13.72 7.57 5.87
N ASN A 199 12.73 8.43 5.58
CA ASN A 199 12.93 9.72 4.95
C ASN A 199 12.94 10.87 5.97
N LYS A 200 13.33 12.06 5.50
CA LYS A 200 13.44 13.32 6.26
C LYS A 200 14.46 13.23 7.40
N MET A 201 15.57 12.52 7.17
CA MET A 201 16.63 12.33 8.17
C MET A 201 17.17 13.62 8.75
N ASP A 202 17.11 14.73 7.99
CA ASP A 202 17.45 16.07 8.44
C ASP A 202 16.59 16.58 9.62
N LEU A 203 15.45 15.95 9.88
CA LEU A 203 14.58 16.26 11.02
C LEU A 203 14.73 15.28 12.20
N ALA A 204 15.52 14.21 12.06
CA ALA A 204 15.55 13.10 13.03
C ALA A 204 15.93 13.58 14.45
N GLU A 205 16.96 14.43 14.57
CA GLU A 205 17.41 14.98 15.85
C GLU A 205 16.31 15.88 16.46
N TYR A 206 15.72 16.77 15.66
CA TYR A 206 14.65 17.66 16.11
C TYR A 206 13.43 16.91 16.60
N MET A 207 13.09 15.81 15.94
CA MET A 207 11.94 14.95 16.28
C MET A 207 12.24 14.00 17.46
N GLY A 208 13.51 13.89 17.90
CA GLY A 208 13.92 12.99 18.95
C GLY A 208 13.73 11.50 18.62
N ILE A 209 13.84 11.12 17.33
CA ILE A 209 13.60 9.77 16.87
C ILE A 209 14.82 8.89 17.04
N ASP A 210 14.66 7.73 17.66
CA ASP A 210 15.67 6.69 17.70
C ASP A 210 15.74 5.89 16.39
N VAL A 211 16.46 6.43 15.42
CA VAL A 211 16.64 5.80 14.10
C VAL A 211 17.35 4.45 14.22
N ALA A 212 18.23 4.27 15.21
CA ALA A 212 18.91 2.98 15.42
C ALA A 212 17.90 1.88 15.81
N ARG A 213 16.91 2.25 16.60
CA ARG A 213 15.80 1.36 16.97
C ARG A 213 14.96 0.98 15.74
N VAL A 214 14.57 1.95 14.90
CA VAL A 214 13.82 1.68 13.66
C VAL A 214 14.58 0.71 12.75
N LYS A 215 15.88 0.94 12.57
CA LYS A 215 16.75 0.03 11.79
C LYS A 215 16.81 -1.38 12.39
N ALA A 216 16.94 -1.48 13.72
CA ALA A 216 17.00 -2.78 14.40
C ALA A 216 15.69 -3.54 14.27
N ASP A 217 14.54 -2.86 14.40
CA ASP A 217 13.21 -3.45 14.21
C ASP A 217 13.04 -3.97 12.78
N TYR A 218 13.42 -3.18 11.77
CA TYR A 218 13.34 -3.61 10.37
C TYR A 218 14.28 -4.78 10.07
N ARG A 219 15.53 -4.71 10.52
CA ARG A 219 16.50 -5.78 10.32
C ARG A 219 16.02 -7.12 10.89
N LYS A 220 15.42 -7.08 12.07
CA LYS A 220 14.83 -8.26 12.72
C LYS A 220 13.64 -8.81 11.91
N LEU A 221 12.77 -7.93 11.42
CA LEU A 221 11.56 -8.29 10.69
C LEU A 221 11.87 -8.84 9.30
N SER A 222 12.83 -8.23 8.60
CA SER A 222 13.15 -8.49 7.19
C SER A 222 14.17 -9.62 6.97
N GLY A 223 14.60 -10.30 8.04
CA GLY A 223 15.63 -11.35 7.93
C GLY A 223 17.04 -10.81 7.63
N GLY A 224 17.33 -9.57 8.02
CA GLY A 224 18.68 -8.99 7.93
C GLY A 224 18.84 -7.91 6.87
N ARG A 225 17.78 -7.54 6.14
CA ARG A 225 17.83 -6.39 5.21
C ARG A 225 18.00 -5.08 5.97
N GLU A 226 18.68 -4.12 5.34
CA GLU A 226 18.95 -2.82 5.97
C GLU A 226 17.92 -1.77 5.52
N LEU A 227 17.48 -0.95 6.47
CA LEU A 227 16.66 0.23 6.23
C LEU A 227 17.57 1.37 5.72
N ILE A 228 17.21 1.98 4.59
CA ILE A 228 17.99 3.06 3.98
C ILE A 228 17.53 4.42 4.53
N PRO A 229 18.37 5.13 5.30
CA PRO A 229 18.06 6.48 5.73
C PRO A 229 18.31 7.47 4.59
N VAL A 230 17.34 8.35 4.33
CA VAL A 230 17.46 9.37 3.29
C VAL A 230 16.93 10.74 3.76
N SER A 231 17.39 11.78 3.12
CA SER A 231 16.76 13.10 3.16
C SER A 231 16.69 13.63 1.72
N GLU A 232 15.47 13.72 1.19
CA GLU A 232 15.27 14.29 -0.16
C GLU A 232 15.65 15.78 -0.19
N ARG A 233 15.65 16.44 0.97
CA ARG A 233 16.01 17.85 1.09
C ARG A 233 17.50 18.07 0.99
N THR A 234 18.30 17.28 1.70
CA THR A 234 19.77 17.42 1.75
C THR A 234 20.49 16.58 0.69
N GLY A 235 19.84 15.56 0.14
CA GLY A 235 20.45 14.59 -0.77
C GLY A 235 21.10 13.40 -0.07
N GLU A 236 21.14 13.39 1.26
CA GLU A 236 21.71 12.28 2.03
C GLU A 236 21.03 10.96 1.71
N GLY A 237 21.82 9.91 1.49
CA GLY A 237 21.36 8.54 1.25
C GLY A 237 20.71 8.27 -0.11
N LEU A 238 20.51 9.29 -0.97
CA LEU A 238 19.82 9.11 -2.24
C LEU A 238 20.60 8.23 -3.24
N GLU A 239 21.94 8.34 -3.28
CA GLU A 239 22.77 7.49 -4.17
C GLU A 239 22.65 6.01 -3.77
N ALA A 240 22.72 5.70 -2.47
CA ALA A 240 22.51 4.33 -1.98
C ALA A 240 21.11 3.79 -2.32
N LEU A 241 20.10 4.66 -2.28
CA LEU A 241 18.74 4.28 -2.67
C LEU A 241 18.66 4.02 -4.19
N VAL A 242 19.22 4.90 -5.03
CA VAL A 242 19.27 4.67 -6.49
C VAL A 242 19.98 3.35 -6.82
N ASP A 243 21.09 3.05 -6.18
CA ASP A 243 21.83 1.80 -6.40
C ASP A 243 21.01 0.56 -5.95
N ALA A 244 20.20 0.71 -4.90
CA ALA A 244 19.28 -0.35 -4.47
C ALA A 244 18.10 -0.55 -5.43
N LEU A 245 17.78 0.44 -6.27
CA LEU A 245 16.67 0.34 -7.25
C LEU A 245 17.13 -0.18 -8.63
N LEU A 246 18.39 -0.01 -8.99
CA LEU A 246 18.97 -0.48 -10.23
C LEU A 246 19.40 -1.94 -10.15
#